data_a18134b8a7815f2f72983b77e4ada23e
#
_entry.id   a18134b8a7815f2f72983b77e4ada23e
#
_cell.length_a   1.000
_cell.length_b   1.000
_cell.length_c   1.000
_cell.angle_alpha   90.00
_cell.angle_beta   90.00
_cell.angle_gamma   90.00
#
_symmetry.space_group_name_H-M   'P 1'
#
loop_
_entity.id
_entity.type
_entity.pdbx_description
1 polymer ?
#
loop_
_entity_poly.entity_id
_entity_poly.type
_entity_poly.pdbx_seq_one_letter_code
_entity_poly.pdbx_strand_id
1 'polypeptide(L)'
;KYNDKLKKIATIDLHKVLKGKQENIEDIFWHHNKLLMLTQHLNRSEKKYQLIIRKISADALSLKGDKQVFKEIDYDWTLGKPTLDYRISKDSTKLMLLYNLPNKRNNEEKIGYTILNKNLKKITERTLTIPIKDRFFEIEGYEVANSGEMVIWGSEFFNSNKTLTIIGKPNFQTCIFYTHPKKPDQLKQVTLKDEKLFINQMEMAFTNSNQLIGVGYYSEEDTESLKGTIYVKINKKEATLIMQQKNELSIDALTEGLSEAEGKRLKKRQTTGKSAELSNFVVDQLLLREDGGAILIAEEYFESNYSRNGTGFYAGPFGTNQRETVTNYHHNDILIINLNPNGKIDWTKKITKKQSSIDGGYYSSYKPAIIYDKLYLFYNDHAKNLFKENTDKKDRTD
;
A
#
# COMPACT_ATOMS: atom_id res chain seq x y z
N LYS A 1 5.67 18.05 -18.10
CA LYS A 1 7.06 18.39 -17.78
C LYS A 1 7.10 19.83 -17.28
N TYR A 2 7.81 20.03 -16.20
CA TYR A 2 8.03 21.34 -15.60
C TYR A 2 9.54 21.61 -15.56
N ASN A 3 9.93 22.88 -15.58
CA ASN A 3 11.32 23.29 -15.35
C ASN A 3 11.60 23.45 -13.82
N ASP A 4 12.83 23.85 -13.48
CA ASP A 4 13.30 24.11 -12.11
C ASP A 4 12.53 25.23 -11.36
N LYS A 5 11.85 26.09 -12.11
CA LYS A 5 10.95 27.14 -11.58
C LYS A 5 9.48 26.70 -11.54
N LEU A 6 9.20 25.40 -11.65
CA LEU A 6 7.87 24.81 -11.70
C LEU A 6 6.96 25.35 -12.81
N LYS A 7 7.55 25.97 -13.84
CA LYS A 7 6.78 26.39 -15.02
C LYS A 7 6.57 25.20 -15.95
N LYS A 8 5.33 24.98 -16.37
CA LYS A 8 4.97 23.93 -17.33
C LYS A 8 5.59 24.24 -18.70
N ILE A 9 6.42 23.34 -19.20
CA ILE A 9 7.12 23.46 -20.48
C ILE A 9 6.58 22.53 -21.56
N ALA A 10 6.03 21.38 -21.17
CA ALA A 10 5.44 20.45 -22.14
C ALA A 10 4.43 19.51 -21.48
N THR A 11 3.54 18.97 -22.28
CA THR A 11 2.54 17.96 -21.90
C THR A 11 2.47 16.90 -22.99
N ILE A 12 2.33 15.64 -22.59
CA ILE A 12 2.03 14.51 -23.48
C ILE A 12 0.64 13.98 -23.13
N ASP A 13 -0.18 13.77 -24.14
CA ASP A 13 -1.43 13.02 -23.99
C ASP A 13 -1.16 11.56 -24.36
N LEU A 14 -1.00 10.73 -23.34
CA LEU A 14 -0.66 9.32 -23.50
C LEU A 14 -1.76 8.51 -24.15
N HIS A 15 -3.03 8.88 -23.95
CA HIS A 15 -4.15 8.20 -24.62
C HIS A 15 -4.10 8.45 -26.14
N LYS A 16 -3.74 9.68 -26.56
CA LYS A 16 -3.54 9.98 -28.00
C LYS A 16 -2.36 9.22 -28.58
N VAL A 17 -1.25 9.11 -27.82
CA VAL A 17 -0.04 8.37 -28.23
C VAL A 17 -0.30 6.88 -28.40
N LEU A 18 -1.18 6.32 -27.57
CA LEU A 18 -1.60 4.92 -27.61
C LEU A 18 -2.85 4.67 -28.46
N LYS A 19 -3.45 5.73 -29.05
CA LYS A 19 -4.63 5.61 -29.91
C LYS A 19 -4.36 4.62 -31.06
N GLY A 20 -5.24 3.63 -31.21
CA GLY A 20 -5.10 2.55 -32.20
C GLY A 20 -4.22 1.39 -31.76
N LYS A 21 -3.51 1.46 -30.62
CA LYS A 21 -2.70 0.36 -30.08
C LYS A 21 -3.49 -0.55 -29.15
N GLN A 22 -4.70 -0.16 -28.76
CA GLN A 22 -5.59 -0.91 -27.84
C GLN A 22 -4.89 -1.33 -26.54
N GLU A 23 -4.02 -0.45 -26.03
CA GLU A 23 -3.29 -0.66 -24.79
C GLU A 23 -3.90 0.15 -23.66
N ASN A 24 -4.05 -0.46 -22.48
CA ASN A 24 -4.42 0.21 -21.26
C ASN A 24 -3.15 0.55 -20.47
N ILE A 25 -3.07 1.80 -20.00
CA ILE A 25 -1.95 2.23 -19.12
C ILE A 25 -2.25 1.73 -17.72
N GLU A 26 -1.29 1.03 -17.14
CA GLU A 26 -1.34 0.57 -15.75
C GLU A 26 -0.59 1.54 -14.84
N ASP A 27 0.65 1.92 -15.21
CA ASP A 27 1.44 2.88 -14.44
C ASP A 27 2.57 3.52 -15.25
N ILE A 28 3.15 4.61 -14.69
CA ILE A 28 4.31 5.33 -15.23
C ILE A 28 5.26 5.65 -14.08
N PHE A 29 6.50 5.19 -14.19
CA PHE A 29 7.48 5.32 -13.12
C PHE A 29 8.92 5.45 -13.63
N TRP A 30 9.81 5.92 -12.75
CA TRP A 30 11.24 5.97 -13.00
C TRP A 30 11.92 4.70 -12.55
N HIS A 31 12.77 4.15 -13.42
CA HIS A 31 13.68 3.05 -13.08
C HIS A 31 15.06 3.30 -13.71
N HIS A 32 16.07 3.44 -12.87
CA HIS A 32 17.46 3.65 -13.29
C HIS A 32 17.60 4.66 -14.43
N ASN A 33 17.18 5.91 -14.21
CA ASN A 33 17.20 7.03 -15.16
C ASN A 33 16.38 6.82 -16.45
N LYS A 34 15.45 5.88 -16.45
CA LYS A 34 14.50 5.66 -17.55
C LYS A 34 13.08 5.91 -17.07
N LEU A 35 12.34 6.72 -17.79
CA LEU A 35 10.90 6.85 -17.58
C LEU A 35 10.22 5.70 -18.33
N LEU A 36 9.55 4.84 -17.59
CA LEU A 36 8.89 3.64 -18.08
C LEU A 36 7.38 3.78 -17.95
N MET A 37 6.66 3.13 -18.85
CA MET A 37 5.22 2.98 -18.82
C MET A 37 4.88 1.50 -18.92
N LEU A 38 4.09 1.00 -17.97
CA LEU A 38 3.49 -0.32 -18.04
C LEU A 38 2.15 -0.23 -18.73
N THR A 39 1.93 -1.12 -19.68
CA THR A 39 0.65 -1.23 -20.38
C THR A 39 0.23 -2.69 -20.53
N GLN A 40 -1.08 -2.89 -20.69
CA GLN A 40 -1.64 -4.19 -21.03
C GLN A 40 -2.40 -4.11 -22.36
N HIS A 41 -2.27 -5.15 -23.17
CA HIS A 41 -2.98 -5.30 -24.44
C HIS A 41 -3.66 -6.66 -24.51
N LEU A 42 -4.96 -6.67 -24.82
CA LEU A 42 -5.68 -7.91 -25.12
C LEU A 42 -5.57 -8.22 -26.60
N ASN A 43 -4.71 -9.17 -26.95
CA ASN A 43 -4.67 -9.75 -28.30
C ASN A 43 -5.81 -10.76 -28.45
N ARG A 44 -6.93 -10.33 -29.02
CA ARG A 44 -8.14 -11.14 -29.17
C ARG A 44 -7.97 -12.30 -30.15
N SER A 45 -7.13 -12.14 -31.18
CA SER A 45 -6.89 -13.17 -32.19
C SER A 45 -6.13 -14.36 -31.62
N GLU A 46 -5.18 -14.10 -30.71
CA GLU A 46 -4.37 -15.12 -30.04
C GLU A 46 -4.93 -15.52 -28.66
N LYS A 47 -6.01 -14.86 -28.22
CA LYS A 47 -6.60 -15.03 -26.88
C LYS A 47 -5.57 -14.89 -25.76
N LYS A 48 -4.78 -13.81 -25.83
CA LYS A 48 -3.73 -13.53 -24.83
C LYS A 48 -3.74 -12.11 -24.36
N TYR A 49 -3.47 -11.91 -23.06
CA TYR A 49 -3.04 -10.64 -22.54
C TYR A 49 -1.53 -10.49 -22.70
N GLN A 50 -1.09 -9.42 -23.34
CA GLN A 50 0.31 -9.01 -23.41
C GLN A 50 0.59 -7.97 -22.33
N LEU A 51 1.55 -8.26 -21.44
CA LEU A 51 2.08 -7.32 -20.45
C LEU A 51 3.32 -6.65 -21.05
N ILE A 52 3.31 -5.31 -21.12
CA ILE A 52 4.22 -4.54 -21.96
C ILE A 52 4.91 -3.46 -21.17
N ILE A 53 6.21 -3.29 -21.41
CA ILE A 53 6.99 -2.12 -20.99
C ILE A 53 7.27 -1.24 -22.20
N ARG A 54 7.03 0.07 -22.04
CA ARG A 54 7.41 1.10 -22.99
C ARG A 54 8.35 2.11 -22.33
N LYS A 55 9.30 2.61 -23.08
CA LYS A 55 10.17 3.72 -22.66
C LYS A 55 9.54 5.03 -23.14
N ILE A 56 9.57 6.04 -22.28
CA ILE A 56 9.18 7.40 -22.60
C ILE A 56 10.46 8.25 -22.61
N SER A 57 10.66 9.01 -23.68
CA SER A 57 11.66 10.07 -23.69
C SER A 57 11.19 11.21 -22.79
N ALA A 58 11.86 11.42 -21.67
CA ALA A 58 11.52 12.51 -20.74
C ALA A 58 11.77 13.89 -21.36
N ASP A 59 12.65 13.99 -22.35
CA ASP A 59 12.96 15.25 -23.06
C ASP A 59 11.94 15.54 -24.16
N ALA A 60 11.75 14.59 -25.07
CA ALA A 60 10.84 14.74 -26.20
C ALA A 60 9.37 14.51 -25.85
N LEU A 61 9.06 13.98 -24.64
CA LEU A 61 7.73 13.54 -24.22
C LEU A 61 7.05 12.66 -25.28
N SER A 62 7.76 11.63 -25.74
CA SER A 62 7.30 10.70 -26.77
C SER A 62 7.69 9.28 -26.42
N LEU A 63 7.04 8.28 -27.02
CA LEU A 63 7.49 6.89 -26.89
C LEU A 63 8.86 6.71 -27.57
N LYS A 64 9.78 6.01 -26.90
CA LYS A 64 11.13 5.76 -27.38
C LYS A 64 11.30 4.26 -27.67
N GLY A 65 11.55 3.95 -28.95
CA GLY A 65 11.79 2.57 -29.40
C GLY A 65 10.53 1.70 -29.41
N ASP A 66 10.74 0.41 -29.60
CA ASP A 66 9.67 -0.58 -29.67
C ASP A 66 9.11 -0.95 -28.30
N LYS A 67 7.91 -1.54 -28.32
CA LYS A 67 7.34 -2.15 -27.11
C LYS A 67 8.12 -3.41 -26.75
N GLN A 68 8.33 -3.63 -25.47
CA GLN A 68 8.86 -4.87 -24.93
C GLN A 68 7.73 -5.65 -24.28
N VAL A 69 7.30 -6.74 -24.91
CA VAL A 69 6.40 -7.71 -24.28
C VAL A 69 7.24 -8.55 -23.34
N PHE A 70 7.01 -8.45 -22.03
CA PHE A 70 7.77 -9.24 -21.06
C PHE A 70 7.03 -10.49 -20.61
N LYS A 71 5.70 -10.54 -20.79
CA LYS A 71 4.85 -11.70 -20.49
C LYS A 71 3.62 -11.74 -21.35
N GLU A 72 3.23 -12.94 -21.73
CA GLU A 72 1.91 -13.26 -22.28
C GLU A 72 1.18 -14.21 -21.34
N ILE A 73 -0.10 -13.96 -21.11
CA ILE A 73 -0.98 -14.73 -20.23
C ILE A 73 -2.21 -15.11 -21.05
N ASP A 74 -2.58 -16.39 -21.02
CA ASP A 74 -3.77 -16.87 -21.71
C ASP A 74 -5.02 -16.15 -21.21
N TYR A 75 -5.85 -15.71 -22.14
CA TYR A 75 -7.09 -15.04 -21.82
C TYR A 75 -8.16 -16.05 -21.42
N ASP A 76 -8.64 -15.90 -20.20
CA ASP A 76 -9.82 -16.61 -19.71
C ASP A 76 -10.85 -15.58 -19.24
N TRP A 77 -11.96 -15.48 -19.96
CA TRP A 77 -13.03 -14.52 -19.66
C TRP A 77 -13.69 -14.76 -18.30
N THR A 78 -13.59 -15.97 -17.74
CA THR A 78 -14.15 -16.31 -16.42
C THR A 78 -13.28 -15.83 -15.26
N LEU A 79 -12.00 -15.61 -15.51
CA LEU A 79 -10.99 -15.25 -14.50
C LEU A 79 -10.60 -13.76 -14.55
N GLY A 80 -11.16 -13.03 -15.51
CA GLY A 80 -10.97 -11.59 -15.63
C GLY A 80 -9.63 -11.16 -16.23
N LYS A 81 -9.35 -9.87 -16.13
CA LYS A 81 -8.11 -9.24 -16.57
C LYS A 81 -7.00 -9.52 -15.56
N PRO A 82 -5.76 -9.87 -15.99
CA PRO A 82 -4.62 -9.97 -15.08
C PRO A 82 -4.35 -8.65 -14.39
N THR A 83 -4.09 -8.69 -13.09
CA THR A 83 -3.52 -7.55 -12.37
C THR A 83 -2.02 -7.50 -12.66
N LEU A 84 -1.48 -6.30 -12.74
CA LEU A 84 -0.05 -6.06 -12.94
C LEU A 84 0.41 -5.02 -11.94
N ASP A 85 1.48 -5.32 -11.23
CA ASP A 85 2.13 -4.38 -10.33
C ASP A 85 3.65 -4.53 -10.43
N TYR A 86 4.41 -3.62 -9.81
CA TYR A 86 5.86 -3.64 -9.85
C TYR A 86 6.49 -3.22 -8.53
N ARG A 87 7.73 -3.66 -8.32
CA ARG A 87 8.61 -3.16 -7.26
C ARG A 87 10.01 -2.95 -7.81
N ILE A 88 10.69 -1.95 -7.25
CA ILE A 88 12.07 -1.61 -7.61
C ILE A 88 12.94 -1.86 -6.39
N SER A 89 14.02 -2.65 -6.56
CA SER A 89 14.98 -2.86 -5.47
C SER A 89 15.58 -1.54 -4.97
N LYS A 90 15.98 -1.50 -3.71
CA LYS A 90 16.47 -0.29 -3.05
C LYS A 90 17.65 0.37 -3.79
N ASP A 91 18.55 -0.42 -4.40
CA ASP A 91 19.66 0.04 -5.24
C ASP A 91 19.24 0.35 -6.70
N SER A 92 17.96 0.24 -7.02
CA SER A 92 17.39 0.42 -8.36
C SER A 92 17.99 -0.48 -9.45
N THR A 93 18.68 -1.57 -9.08
CA THR A 93 19.28 -2.49 -10.08
C THR A 93 18.33 -3.56 -10.57
N LYS A 94 17.23 -3.81 -9.84
CA LYS A 94 16.19 -4.79 -10.17
C LYS A 94 14.83 -4.11 -10.29
N LEU A 95 14.10 -4.50 -11.32
CA LEU A 95 12.68 -4.22 -11.50
C LEU A 95 11.94 -5.54 -11.48
N MET A 96 11.14 -5.77 -10.47
CA MET A 96 10.25 -6.91 -10.38
C MET A 96 8.86 -6.51 -10.87
N LEU A 97 8.30 -7.33 -11.74
CA LEU A 97 6.94 -7.22 -12.26
C LEU A 97 6.16 -8.41 -11.75
N LEU A 98 5.06 -8.16 -11.07
CA LEU A 98 4.15 -9.20 -10.58
C LEU A 98 2.86 -9.18 -11.36
N TYR A 99 2.29 -10.35 -11.55
CA TYR A 99 1.00 -10.53 -12.20
C TYR A 99 0.31 -11.78 -11.66
N ASN A 100 -1.00 -11.67 -11.46
CA ASN A 100 -1.78 -12.85 -11.13
C ASN A 100 -1.90 -13.75 -12.37
N LEU A 101 -1.96 -15.03 -12.12
CA LEU A 101 -2.21 -16.05 -13.14
C LEU A 101 -3.64 -16.55 -13.02
N PRO A 102 -4.25 -16.97 -14.14
CA PRO A 102 -5.56 -17.61 -14.11
C PRO A 102 -5.58 -18.76 -13.09
N ASN A 103 -6.42 -18.66 -12.06
CA ASN A 103 -6.50 -19.64 -10.99
C ASN A 103 -7.95 -19.86 -10.54
N LYS A 104 -8.25 -21.06 -10.03
CA LYS A 104 -9.54 -21.37 -9.41
C LYS A 104 -9.44 -21.21 -7.90
N ARG A 105 -10.42 -20.60 -7.27
CA ARG A 105 -10.46 -20.32 -5.82
C ARG A 105 -10.18 -21.52 -4.90
N ASN A 106 -10.36 -22.74 -5.40
CA ASN A 106 -10.08 -23.97 -4.64
C ASN A 106 -8.66 -24.49 -4.82
N ASN A 107 -7.88 -23.94 -5.74
CA ASN A 107 -6.49 -24.27 -5.96
C ASN A 107 -5.60 -23.40 -5.03
N GLU A 108 -4.34 -23.81 -4.89
CA GLU A 108 -3.30 -23.00 -4.26
C GLU A 108 -3.10 -21.70 -5.03
N GLU A 109 -2.81 -20.60 -4.32
CA GLU A 109 -2.57 -19.29 -4.90
C GLU A 109 -1.35 -19.32 -5.84
N LYS A 110 -1.50 -18.76 -7.05
CA LYS A 110 -0.44 -18.72 -8.07
C LYS A 110 -0.15 -17.30 -8.51
N ILE A 111 1.12 -16.92 -8.39
CA ILE A 111 1.62 -15.61 -8.75
C ILE A 111 2.73 -15.76 -9.76
N GLY A 112 2.62 -15.06 -10.89
CA GLY A 112 3.71 -14.92 -11.82
C GLY A 112 4.59 -13.72 -11.48
N TYR A 113 5.90 -13.85 -11.64
CA TYR A 113 6.78 -12.70 -11.53
C TYR A 113 7.92 -12.77 -12.54
N THR A 114 8.38 -11.59 -12.95
CA THR A 114 9.53 -11.40 -13.82
C THR A 114 10.46 -10.37 -13.20
N ILE A 115 11.73 -10.71 -13.03
CA ILE A 115 12.75 -9.76 -12.57
C ILE A 115 13.60 -9.34 -13.76
N LEU A 116 13.70 -8.02 -13.97
CA LEU A 116 14.53 -7.38 -14.98
C LEU A 116 15.71 -6.68 -14.32
N ASN A 117 16.84 -6.60 -15.01
CA ASN A 117 17.98 -5.78 -14.57
C ASN A 117 17.80 -4.31 -14.97
N LYS A 118 18.74 -3.44 -14.58
CA LYS A 118 18.77 -2.00 -14.93
C LYS A 118 18.65 -1.70 -16.42
N ASN A 119 18.97 -2.67 -17.28
CA ASN A 119 18.88 -2.55 -18.74
C ASN A 119 17.58 -3.14 -19.30
N LEU A 120 16.66 -3.56 -18.44
CA LEU A 120 15.41 -4.23 -18.77
C LEU A 120 15.58 -5.61 -19.41
N LYS A 121 16.76 -6.24 -19.24
CA LYS A 121 16.96 -7.64 -19.63
C LYS A 121 16.41 -8.55 -18.54
N LYS A 122 15.70 -9.57 -18.95
CA LYS A 122 15.11 -10.58 -18.06
C LYS A 122 16.22 -11.36 -17.34
N ILE A 123 16.18 -11.37 -16.00
CA ILE A 123 17.02 -12.18 -15.13
C ILE A 123 16.33 -13.48 -14.78
N THR A 124 15.06 -13.38 -14.40
CA THR A 124 14.24 -14.50 -13.92
C THR A 124 12.80 -14.27 -14.35
N GLU A 125 12.13 -15.37 -14.71
CA GLU A 125 10.68 -15.45 -14.85
C GLU A 125 10.22 -16.75 -14.20
N ARG A 126 9.27 -16.66 -13.27
CA ARG A 126 8.78 -17.81 -12.51
C ARG A 126 7.30 -17.67 -12.18
N THR A 127 6.72 -18.80 -11.87
CA THR A 127 5.44 -18.89 -11.17
C THR A 127 5.70 -19.43 -9.78
N LEU A 128 5.24 -18.72 -8.78
CA LEU A 128 5.19 -19.19 -7.40
C LEU A 128 3.84 -19.81 -7.13
N THR A 129 3.85 -20.95 -6.44
CA THR A 129 2.66 -21.53 -5.84
C THR A 129 2.78 -21.36 -4.34
N ILE A 130 1.91 -20.54 -3.76
CA ILE A 130 1.78 -20.39 -2.32
C ILE A 130 0.98 -21.59 -1.81
N PRO A 131 1.45 -22.32 -0.79
CA PRO A 131 0.81 -23.57 -0.33
C PRO A 131 -0.46 -23.29 0.49
N ILE A 132 -1.23 -22.29 0.11
CA ILE A 132 -2.51 -21.91 0.68
C ILE A 132 -3.50 -21.74 -0.47
N LYS A 133 -4.73 -22.23 -0.29
CA LYS A 133 -5.77 -22.05 -1.32
C LYS A 133 -6.15 -20.59 -1.44
N ASP A 134 -6.32 -20.11 -2.67
CA ASP A 134 -6.68 -18.72 -3.02
C ASP A 134 -7.83 -18.16 -2.16
N ARG A 135 -8.87 -18.96 -1.92
CA ARG A 135 -10.02 -18.54 -1.07
C ARG A 135 -9.69 -18.29 0.41
N PHE A 136 -8.53 -18.73 0.88
CA PHE A 136 -8.08 -18.55 2.27
C PHE A 136 -6.92 -17.58 2.39
N PHE A 137 -6.40 -17.06 1.29
CA PHE A 137 -5.24 -16.17 1.28
C PHE A 137 -5.55 -14.83 0.63
N GLU A 138 -4.99 -13.78 1.18
CA GLU A 138 -5.02 -12.44 0.64
C GLU A 138 -3.62 -11.85 0.67
N ILE A 139 -3.11 -11.48 -0.50
CA ILE A 139 -1.79 -10.86 -0.61
C ILE A 139 -1.93 -9.40 -0.20
N GLU A 140 -1.13 -8.98 0.78
CA GLU A 140 -1.08 -7.60 1.27
C GLU A 140 0.08 -6.82 0.66
N GLY A 141 1.18 -7.51 0.35
CA GLY A 141 2.31 -6.85 -0.27
C GLY A 141 3.42 -7.77 -0.73
N TYR A 142 4.40 -7.17 -1.36
CA TYR A 142 5.60 -7.87 -1.87
C TYR A 142 6.73 -6.89 -2.10
N GLU A 143 7.97 -7.41 -2.04
CA GLU A 143 9.18 -6.61 -2.19
C GLU A 143 10.29 -7.42 -2.86
N VAL A 144 11.27 -6.74 -3.47
CA VAL A 144 12.43 -7.34 -4.12
C VAL A 144 13.74 -6.81 -3.54
N ALA A 145 14.61 -7.72 -3.14
CA ALA A 145 15.95 -7.39 -2.65
C ALA A 145 16.91 -7.00 -3.80
N ASN A 146 17.99 -6.30 -3.46
CA ASN A 146 19.09 -6.01 -4.40
C ASN A 146 19.70 -7.28 -5.01
N SER A 147 19.70 -8.39 -4.28
CA SER A 147 20.14 -9.72 -4.73
C SER A 147 19.17 -10.43 -5.66
N GLY A 148 17.92 -9.95 -5.78
CA GLY A 148 16.84 -10.59 -6.54
C GLY A 148 16.04 -11.62 -5.74
N GLU A 149 16.16 -11.67 -4.43
CA GLU A 149 15.21 -12.36 -3.55
C GLU A 149 13.89 -11.61 -3.58
N MET A 150 12.79 -12.36 -3.52
CA MET A 150 11.47 -11.79 -3.42
C MET A 150 10.84 -12.20 -2.09
N VAL A 151 10.10 -11.31 -1.50
CA VAL A 151 9.21 -11.58 -0.37
C VAL A 151 7.79 -11.22 -0.77
N ILE A 152 6.84 -12.04 -0.34
CA ILE A 152 5.39 -11.79 -0.41
C ILE A 152 4.85 -12.00 0.99
N TRP A 153 3.94 -11.15 1.42
CA TRP A 153 3.23 -11.33 2.67
C TRP A 153 1.74 -11.12 2.49
N GLY A 154 0.99 -11.68 3.40
CA GLY A 154 -0.46 -11.58 3.36
C GLY A 154 -1.12 -12.31 4.50
N SER A 155 -2.44 -12.23 4.55
CA SER A 155 -3.28 -12.85 5.55
C SER A 155 -3.79 -14.21 5.09
N GLU A 156 -3.52 -15.25 5.89
CA GLU A 156 -4.16 -16.54 5.80
C GLU A 156 -5.36 -16.60 6.73
N PHE A 157 -6.55 -16.73 6.16
CA PHE A 157 -7.81 -16.80 6.90
C PHE A 157 -8.15 -18.24 7.27
N PHE A 158 -8.71 -18.44 8.46
CA PHE A 158 -9.14 -19.77 8.91
C PHE A 158 -10.51 -20.17 8.36
N ASN A 159 -11.20 -19.26 7.66
CA ASN A 159 -12.43 -19.56 6.92
C ASN A 159 -12.41 -18.99 5.50
N SER A 160 -13.20 -19.58 4.61
CA SER A 160 -13.25 -19.20 3.17
C SER A 160 -13.99 -17.89 2.88
N ASN A 161 -14.71 -17.35 3.87
CA ASN A 161 -15.41 -16.07 3.75
C ASN A 161 -14.50 -14.89 4.09
N LYS A 162 -13.24 -15.17 4.46
CA LYS A 162 -12.25 -14.17 4.88
C LYS A 162 -12.78 -13.23 5.97
N THR A 163 -13.53 -13.80 6.92
CA THR A 163 -14.04 -13.04 8.05
C THR A 163 -12.87 -12.67 8.97
N LEU A 164 -12.71 -11.38 9.26
CA LEU A 164 -11.59 -10.86 10.04
C LEU A 164 -11.63 -11.31 11.51
N THR A 165 -12.84 -11.49 12.07
CA THR A 165 -13.02 -11.85 13.47
C THR A 165 -13.96 -13.02 13.66
N ILE A 166 -13.66 -13.88 14.66
CA ILE A 166 -14.59 -14.87 15.18
C ILE A 166 -14.62 -14.75 16.71
N ILE A 167 -15.77 -14.44 17.26
CA ILE A 167 -16.00 -14.26 18.71
C ILE A 167 -14.97 -13.25 19.31
N GLY A 168 -14.77 -12.10 18.62
CA GLY A 168 -13.85 -11.06 19.07
C GLY A 168 -12.36 -11.42 19.01
N LYS A 169 -11.98 -12.50 18.31
CA LYS A 169 -10.58 -12.91 18.12
C LYS A 169 -10.19 -12.83 16.65
N PRO A 170 -8.90 -12.61 16.34
CA PRO A 170 -8.41 -12.66 14.96
C PRO A 170 -8.72 -14.02 14.32
N ASN A 171 -9.31 -13.99 13.13
CA ASN A 171 -9.58 -15.19 12.33
C ASN A 171 -8.60 -15.35 11.17
N PHE A 172 -7.42 -14.81 11.33
CA PHE A 172 -6.33 -14.88 10.36
C PHE A 172 -4.97 -14.87 11.03
N GLN A 173 -3.96 -15.18 10.25
CA GLN A 173 -2.55 -15.04 10.63
C GLN A 173 -1.75 -14.43 9.46
N THR A 174 -0.71 -13.67 9.77
CA THR A 174 0.16 -13.11 8.74
C THR A 174 1.18 -14.15 8.31
N CYS A 175 1.18 -14.49 7.03
CA CYS A 175 2.15 -15.38 6.41
C CYS A 175 3.13 -14.58 5.55
N ILE A 176 4.42 -14.90 5.68
CA ILE A 176 5.52 -14.27 4.96
C ILE A 176 6.23 -15.35 4.17
N PHE A 177 6.22 -15.22 2.86
CA PHE A 177 6.86 -16.15 1.93
C PHE A 177 8.04 -15.47 1.26
N TYR A 178 9.16 -16.15 1.14
CA TYR A 178 10.30 -15.60 0.42
C TYR A 178 11.08 -16.66 -0.36
N THR A 179 11.70 -16.23 -1.45
CA THR A 179 12.48 -17.05 -2.35
C THR A 179 13.96 -16.82 -2.12
N HIS A 180 14.79 -17.76 -2.57
CA HIS A 180 16.23 -17.58 -2.61
C HIS A 180 16.68 -17.36 -4.07
N PRO A 181 17.56 -16.37 -4.37
CA PRO A 181 17.92 -16.03 -5.76
C PRO A 181 18.47 -17.20 -6.57
N LYS A 182 19.26 -18.09 -5.90
CA LYS A 182 19.83 -19.30 -6.53
C LYS A 182 18.92 -20.51 -6.52
N LYS A 183 17.83 -20.48 -5.75
CA LYS A 183 16.83 -21.55 -5.61
C LYS A 183 15.44 -20.95 -5.56
N PRO A 184 15.01 -20.30 -6.64
CA PRO A 184 13.75 -19.55 -6.66
C PRO A 184 12.51 -20.43 -6.50
N ASP A 185 12.64 -21.73 -6.75
CA ASP A 185 11.55 -22.71 -6.55
C ASP A 185 11.40 -23.17 -5.09
N GLN A 186 12.35 -22.81 -4.21
CA GLN A 186 12.24 -23.08 -2.77
C GLN A 186 11.58 -21.88 -2.07
N LEU A 187 10.29 -22.01 -1.87
CA LEU A 187 9.54 -21.06 -1.06
C LEU A 187 9.73 -21.39 0.41
N LYS A 188 10.19 -20.42 1.19
CA LYS A 188 10.25 -20.51 2.65
C LYS A 188 9.14 -19.69 3.26
N GLN A 189 8.59 -20.14 4.38
CA GLN A 189 7.50 -19.50 5.07
C GLN A 189 7.87 -19.17 6.51
N VAL A 190 7.49 -17.97 6.95
CA VAL A 190 7.43 -17.56 8.35
C VAL A 190 6.01 -17.13 8.63
N THR A 191 5.45 -17.56 9.76
CA THR A 191 4.10 -17.18 10.15
C THR A 191 4.15 -16.36 11.43
N LEU A 192 3.46 -15.22 11.43
CA LEU A 192 3.20 -14.43 12.62
C LEU A 192 1.78 -14.73 13.07
N LYS A 193 1.67 -15.34 14.24
CA LYS A 193 0.39 -15.67 14.84
C LYS A 193 0.34 -15.14 16.26
N ASP A 194 -0.72 -14.43 16.57
CA ASP A 194 -1.09 -14.09 17.93
C ASP A 194 -2.60 -14.32 18.09
N GLU A 195 -2.99 -15.06 19.13
CA GLU A 195 -4.40 -15.41 19.34
C GLU A 195 -5.23 -14.27 19.93
N LYS A 196 -4.58 -13.17 20.31
CA LYS A 196 -5.21 -12.04 21.00
C LYS A 196 -5.04 -10.72 20.26
N LEU A 197 -4.09 -10.67 19.31
CA LEU A 197 -3.75 -9.43 18.62
C LEU A 197 -4.14 -9.51 17.14
N PHE A 198 -4.80 -8.49 16.69
CA PHE A 198 -4.96 -8.22 15.26
C PHE A 198 -3.67 -7.57 14.77
N ILE A 199 -2.87 -8.31 13.99
CA ILE A 199 -1.68 -7.74 13.32
C ILE A 199 -2.18 -7.15 12.00
N ASN A 200 -2.35 -5.83 12.00
CA ASN A 200 -2.93 -5.11 10.88
C ASN A 200 -1.83 -4.50 10.01
N GLN A 201 -2.04 -4.49 8.71
CA GLN A 201 -1.28 -3.70 7.74
C GLN A 201 0.24 -3.73 7.97
N MET A 202 0.84 -4.89 7.78
CA MET A 202 2.28 -5.04 7.86
C MET A 202 2.93 -4.64 6.53
N GLU A 203 3.97 -3.81 6.62
CA GLU A 203 4.89 -3.53 5.52
C GLU A 203 6.23 -4.22 5.74
N MET A 204 6.82 -4.71 4.66
CA MET A 204 8.09 -5.40 4.72
C MET A 204 9.11 -4.77 3.77
N ALA A 205 10.37 -4.81 4.16
CA ALA A 205 11.43 -4.26 3.32
C ALA A 205 12.78 -4.93 3.58
N PHE A 206 13.66 -4.87 2.57
CA PHE A 206 15.04 -5.29 2.70
C PHE A 206 15.94 -4.12 3.10
N THR A 207 16.73 -4.30 4.15
CA THR A 207 17.78 -3.34 4.51
C THR A 207 18.93 -3.34 3.47
N ASN A 208 19.83 -2.38 3.57
CA ASN A 208 21.05 -2.35 2.73
C ASN A 208 21.91 -3.62 2.89
N SER A 209 21.92 -4.19 4.09
CA SER A 209 22.60 -5.46 4.39
C SER A 209 21.79 -6.70 3.98
N ASN A 210 20.72 -6.52 3.23
CA ASN A 210 19.84 -7.59 2.77
C ASN A 210 19.13 -8.36 3.92
N GLN A 211 18.97 -7.72 5.09
CA GLN A 211 18.16 -8.22 6.18
C GLN A 211 16.69 -7.93 5.87
N LEU A 212 15.81 -8.90 6.05
CA LEU A 212 14.37 -8.70 5.91
C LEU A 212 13.79 -8.25 7.25
N ILE A 213 13.12 -7.11 7.24
CA ILE A 213 12.36 -6.58 8.36
C ILE A 213 10.91 -6.35 7.98
N GLY A 214 10.03 -6.45 8.96
CA GLY A 214 8.62 -6.11 8.83
C GLY A 214 8.21 -5.15 9.95
N VAL A 215 7.38 -4.19 9.64
CA VAL A 215 6.78 -3.27 10.60
C VAL A 215 5.30 -3.15 10.31
N GLY A 216 4.48 -3.26 11.32
CA GLY A 216 3.04 -3.14 11.19
C GLY A 216 2.40 -2.57 12.44
N TYR A 217 1.09 -2.47 12.38
CA TYR A 217 0.27 -2.13 13.52
C TYR A 217 -0.35 -3.36 14.16
N TYR A 218 -0.66 -3.23 15.43
CA TYR A 218 -1.52 -4.20 16.09
C TYR A 218 -2.62 -3.49 16.90
N SER A 219 -3.71 -4.19 17.05
CA SER A 219 -4.84 -3.86 17.91
C SER A 219 -5.21 -5.05 18.80
N GLU A 220 -5.92 -4.80 19.88
CA GLU A 220 -6.54 -5.82 20.74
C GLU A 220 -8.07 -5.88 20.55
N GLU A 221 -8.67 -4.91 19.86
CA GLU A 221 -10.11 -4.80 19.70
C GLU A 221 -10.60 -5.30 18.33
N ASP A 222 -9.97 -4.82 17.23
CA ASP A 222 -10.40 -5.12 15.86
C ASP A 222 -9.30 -4.79 14.83
N THR A 223 -9.65 -4.87 13.55
CA THR A 223 -8.73 -4.58 12.44
C THR A 223 -8.68 -3.11 12.01
N GLU A 224 -9.53 -2.26 12.57
CA GLU A 224 -9.58 -0.82 12.23
C GLU A 224 -8.92 0.04 13.30
N SER A 225 -8.57 -0.57 14.43
CA SER A 225 -7.98 0.10 15.58
C SER A 225 -6.46 -0.03 15.61
N LEU A 226 -5.79 0.93 16.23
CA LEU A 226 -4.35 1.01 16.41
C LEU A 226 -4.00 1.20 17.88
N LYS A 227 -3.41 0.18 18.49
CA LYS A 227 -2.85 0.24 19.85
C LYS A 227 -1.36 0.49 19.86
N GLY A 228 -0.65 -0.06 18.89
CA GLY A 228 0.79 0.03 18.84
C GLY A 228 1.41 -0.57 17.59
N THR A 229 2.73 -0.73 17.62
CA THR A 229 3.51 -1.28 16.50
C THR A 229 4.07 -2.66 16.82
N ILE A 230 4.17 -3.48 15.79
CA ILE A 230 4.93 -4.71 15.80
C ILE A 230 6.10 -4.59 14.82
N TYR A 231 7.31 -4.92 15.28
CA TYR A 231 8.52 -4.93 14.48
C TYR A 231 9.10 -6.34 14.47
N VAL A 232 9.46 -6.86 13.30
CA VAL A 232 10.03 -8.19 13.16
C VAL A 232 11.30 -8.17 12.32
N LYS A 233 12.27 -9.01 12.71
CA LYS A 233 13.45 -9.36 11.87
C LYS A 233 13.41 -10.84 11.57
N ILE A 234 13.68 -11.19 10.30
CA ILE A 234 13.55 -12.56 9.82
C ILE A 234 14.93 -13.13 9.46
N ASN A 235 15.22 -14.32 9.99
CA ASN A 235 16.32 -15.15 9.54
C ASN A 235 15.91 -15.89 8.26
N LYS A 236 16.35 -15.37 7.13
CA LYS A 236 16.03 -15.95 5.81
C LYS A 236 16.63 -17.33 5.59
N LYS A 237 17.73 -17.70 6.28
CA LYS A 237 18.33 -19.03 6.14
C LYS A 237 17.49 -20.11 6.82
N GLU A 238 17.03 -19.81 8.01
CA GLU A 238 16.33 -20.78 8.89
C GLU A 238 14.82 -20.68 8.80
N ALA A 239 14.28 -19.64 8.16
CA ALA A 239 12.86 -19.33 8.14
C ALA A 239 12.26 -19.14 9.53
N THR A 240 12.96 -18.37 10.36
CA THR A 240 12.58 -18.09 11.75
C THR A 240 12.61 -16.59 12.04
N LEU A 241 11.93 -16.18 13.09
CA LEU A 241 12.04 -14.82 13.61
C LEU A 241 13.35 -14.69 14.40
N ILE A 242 14.19 -13.71 14.05
CA ILE A 242 15.34 -13.29 14.87
C ILE A 242 14.85 -12.44 16.02
N MET A 243 13.88 -11.58 15.76
CA MET A 243 13.35 -10.62 16.72
C MET A 243 11.88 -10.36 16.41
N GLN A 244 11.09 -10.25 17.46
CA GLN A 244 9.75 -9.69 17.42
C GLN A 244 9.62 -8.71 18.58
N GLN A 245 9.41 -7.42 18.27
CA GLN A 245 9.25 -6.36 19.26
C GLN A 245 7.86 -5.75 19.12
N LYS A 246 7.09 -5.79 20.20
CA LYS A 246 5.80 -5.12 20.31
C LYS A 246 5.96 -3.86 21.14
N ASN A 247 5.40 -2.75 20.68
CA ASN A 247 5.41 -1.47 21.38
C ASN A 247 3.99 -0.91 21.43
N GLU A 248 3.51 -0.59 22.61
CA GLU A 248 2.27 0.14 22.82
C GLU A 248 2.53 1.64 22.65
N LEU A 249 1.63 2.35 21.99
CA LEU A 249 1.67 3.80 21.91
C LEU A 249 1.30 4.41 23.28
N SER A 250 2.04 5.43 23.70
CA SER A 250 1.70 6.15 24.94
C SER A 250 0.35 6.86 24.83
N ILE A 251 -0.33 7.02 25.96
CA ILE A 251 -1.62 7.74 25.98
C ILE A 251 -1.48 9.17 25.45
N ASP A 252 -0.34 9.79 25.64
CA ASP A 252 -0.08 11.14 25.14
C ASP A 252 0.03 11.13 23.60
N ALA A 253 0.71 10.15 23.02
CA ALA A 253 0.77 9.96 21.57
C ALA A 253 -0.63 9.67 20.98
N LEU A 254 -1.44 8.85 21.66
CA LEU A 254 -2.80 8.55 21.23
C LEU A 254 -3.73 9.77 21.29
N THR A 255 -3.52 10.67 22.28
CA THR A 255 -4.39 11.83 22.49
C THR A 255 -3.90 13.13 21.83
N GLU A 256 -2.68 13.16 21.31
CA GLU A 256 -2.14 14.33 20.59
C GLU A 256 -3.08 14.73 19.44
N GLY A 257 -3.48 16.01 19.40
CA GLY A 257 -4.34 16.57 18.36
C GLY A 257 -5.83 16.14 18.38
N LEU A 258 -6.25 15.32 19.35
CA LEU A 258 -7.66 15.02 19.54
C LEU A 258 -8.38 16.16 20.27
N SER A 259 -9.70 16.21 20.08
CA SER A 259 -10.53 17.10 20.91
C SER A 259 -10.44 16.70 22.39
N GLU A 260 -10.69 17.66 23.28
CA GLU A 260 -10.67 17.41 24.73
C GLU A 260 -11.60 16.25 25.15
N ALA A 261 -12.78 16.16 24.53
CA ALA A 261 -13.76 15.12 24.79
C ALA A 261 -13.24 13.71 24.37
N GLU A 262 -12.63 13.60 23.20
CA GLU A 262 -12.03 12.35 22.69
C GLU A 262 -10.82 11.94 23.54
N GLY A 263 -9.95 12.88 23.86
CA GLY A 263 -8.80 12.63 24.74
C GLY A 263 -9.23 12.15 26.14
N LYS A 264 -10.23 12.78 26.75
CA LYS A 264 -10.83 12.32 28.02
C LYS A 264 -11.44 10.92 27.91
N ARG A 265 -12.10 10.61 26.79
CA ARG A 265 -12.67 9.29 26.53
C ARG A 265 -11.57 8.22 26.47
N LEU A 266 -10.49 8.44 25.73
CA LEU A 266 -9.38 7.48 25.62
C LEU A 266 -8.68 7.28 26.98
N LYS A 267 -8.37 8.36 27.70
CA LYS A 267 -7.79 8.29 29.05
C LYS A 267 -8.67 7.52 30.02
N LYS A 268 -9.99 7.72 29.97
CA LYS A 268 -10.96 6.97 30.78
C LYS A 268 -10.97 5.49 30.41
N ARG A 269 -10.89 5.13 29.13
CA ARG A 269 -10.80 3.70 28.71
C ARG A 269 -9.60 3.04 29.36
N GLN A 270 -8.41 3.65 29.28
CA GLN A 270 -7.18 3.14 29.88
C GLN A 270 -7.33 2.96 31.41
N THR A 271 -7.86 3.95 32.12
CA THR A 271 -8.03 3.85 33.59
C THR A 271 -9.05 2.83 34.03
N THR A 272 -9.99 2.43 33.15
CA THR A 272 -10.99 1.39 33.42
C THR A 272 -10.58 0.01 32.92
N GLY A 273 -9.30 -0.18 32.52
CA GLY A 273 -8.77 -1.46 32.05
C GLY A 273 -9.24 -1.84 30.65
N LYS A 274 -9.81 -0.91 29.89
CA LYS A 274 -10.17 -1.11 28.48
C LYS A 274 -9.03 -0.63 27.58
N SER A 275 -8.87 -1.22 26.42
CA SER A 275 -7.88 -0.77 25.45
C SER A 275 -8.15 0.68 25.02
N ALA A 276 -7.09 1.50 24.98
CA ALA A 276 -7.12 2.85 24.43
C ALA A 276 -6.44 2.77 23.06
N GLU A 277 -7.22 2.94 22.00
CA GLU A 277 -6.77 2.74 20.61
C GLU A 277 -7.26 3.87 19.71
N LEU A 278 -6.48 4.21 18.69
CA LEU A 278 -6.92 5.09 17.60
C LEU A 278 -7.67 4.26 16.56
N SER A 279 -8.60 4.87 15.85
CA SER A 279 -9.36 4.19 14.79
C SER A 279 -9.02 4.76 13.41
N ASN A 280 -9.19 3.93 12.37
CA ASN A 280 -9.08 4.30 10.96
C ASN A 280 -7.68 4.76 10.50
N PHE A 281 -6.61 4.45 11.23
CA PHE A 281 -5.27 4.72 10.75
C PHE A 281 -4.79 3.61 9.81
N VAL A 282 -4.47 4.01 8.57
CA VAL A 282 -3.95 3.14 7.51
C VAL A 282 -2.47 3.39 7.33
N VAL A 283 -1.66 2.33 7.30
CA VAL A 283 -0.22 2.45 7.01
C VAL A 283 -0.03 2.77 5.54
N ASP A 284 0.59 3.90 5.26
CA ASP A 284 0.88 4.30 3.88
C ASP A 284 2.30 3.93 3.46
N GLN A 285 3.25 4.10 4.38
CA GLN A 285 4.66 3.96 4.03
C GLN A 285 5.52 3.44 5.17
N LEU A 286 6.46 2.59 4.81
CA LEU A 286 7.61 2.19 5.63
C LEU A 286 8.89 2.73 4.99
N LEU A 287 9.57 3.64 5.70
CA LEU A 287 10.85 4.20 5.29
C LEU A 287 11.95 3.58 6.13
N LEU A 288 12.86 2.84 5.49
CA LEU A 288 14.00 2.24 6.18
C LEU A 288 15.12 3.24 6.37
N ARG A 289 15.58 3.36 7.61
CA ARG A 289 16.77 4.13 7.98
C ARG A 289 18.04 3.35 7.66
N GLU A 290 19.15 4.05 7.44
CA GLU A 290 20.45 3.41 7.13
C GLU A 290 21.00 2.59 8.31
N ASP A 291 20.68 2.97 9.54
CA ASP A 291 21.08 2.26 10.76
C ASP A 291 20.27 0.97 11.01
N GLY A 292 19.26 0.68 10.18
CA GLY A 292 18.37 -0.46 10.33
C GLY A 292 17.11 -0.18 11.16
N GLY A 293 16.91 1.06 11.59
CA GLY A 293 15.64 1.54 12.13
C GLY A 293 14.61 1.79 11.01
N ALA A 294 13.43 2.22 11.38
CA ALA A 294 12.32 2.42 10.46
C ALA A 294 11.45 3.62 10.85
N ILE A 295 10.91 4.31 9.87
CA ILE A 295 9.86 5.31 10.06
C ILE A 295 8.60 4.78 9.42
N LEU A 296 7.56 4.62 10.21
CA LEU A 296 6.23 4.22 9.78
C LEU A 296 5.36 5.47 9.71
N ILE A 297 4.70 5.67 8.57
CA ILE A 297 3.79 6.80 8.36
C ILE A 297 2.41 6.23 8.08
N ALA A 298 1.43 6.75 8.80
CA ALA A 298 0.03 6.39 8.63
C ALA A 298 -0.85 7.62 8.52
N GLU A 299 -1.94 7.49 7.80
CA GLU A 299 -2.98 8.51 7.68
C GLU A 299 -4.30 8.00 8.24
N GLU A 300 -5.03 8.84 8.95
CA GLU A 300 -6.41 8.54 9.31
C GLU A 300 -7.28 8.67 8.06
N TYR A 301 -7.75 7.52 7.56
CA TYR A 301 -8.59 7.42 6.37
C TYR A 301 -9.87 6.65 6.66
N PHE A 302 -11.00 7.21 6.24
CA PHE A 302 -12.29 6.52 6.25
C PHE A 302 -13.25 7.12 5.22
N GLU A 303 -14.26 6.33 4.88
CA GLU A 303 -15.34 6.75 3.99
C GLU A 303 -16.64 6.91 4.76
N SER A 304 -17.40 7.93 4.41
CA SER A 304 -18.75 8.12 4.94
C SER A 304 -19.76 8.27 3.81
N ASN A 305 -20.87 7.55 3.90
CA ASN A 305 -21.92 7.60 2.92
C ASN A 305 -23.12 8.40 3.46
N TYR A 306 -23.63 9.32 2.65
CA TYR A 306 -24.87 10.02 2.94
C TYR A 306 -25.80 10.01 1.73
N SER A 307 -27.10 9.97 2.00
CA SER A 307 -28.10 10.02 0.94
C SER A 307 -28.48 11.46 0.67
N ARG A 308 -28.33 11.90 -0.57
CA ARG A 308 -28.79 13.19 -1.06
C ARG A 308 -30.07 12.99 -1.87
N ASN A 309 -31.11 13.81 -1.63
CA ASN A 309 -32.25 13.86 -2.50
C ASN A 309 -31.82 14.46 -3.84
N GLY A 310 -31.82 13.67 -4.90
CA GLY A 310 -31.53 14.16 -6.24
C GLY A 310 -32.59 15.19 -6.64
N THR A 311 -32.17 16.41 -6.96
CA THR A 311 -33.04 17.40 -7.60
C THR A 311 -33.17 17.01 -9.06
N GLY A 312 -34.04 16.03 -9.34
CA GLY A 312 -34.48 15.75 -10.70
C GLY A 312 -35.32 16.94 -11.19
N PHE A 313 -34.92 17.53 -12.29
CA PHE A 313 -35.59 18.69 -12.91
C PHE A 313 -37.00 18.38 -13.49
N TYR A 314 -37.56 17.22 -13.20
CA TYR A 314 -38.93 16.83 -13.56
C TYR A 314 -39.67 16.35 -12.32
N ALA A 315 -40.17 17.30 -11.54
CA ALA A 315 -41.24 17.05 -10.57
C ALA A 315 -42.60 17.03 -11.28
N GLY A 316 -42.87 15.93 -11.98
CA GLY A 316 -44.24 15.59 -12.34
C GLY A 316 -44.95 14.88 -11.18
N PRO A 317 -46.27 14.77 -11.16
CA PRO A 317 -47.03 14.14 -10.05
C PRO A 317 -46.71 12.66 -9.82
N PHE A 318 -45.80 12.05 -10.57
CA PHE A 318 -45.25 10.68 -10.44
C PHE A 318 -43.75 10.64 -10.27
N GLY A 319 -43.13 11.73 -9.79
CA GLY A 319 -41.66 11.81 -9.61
C GLY A 319 -41.18 10.79 -8.56
N THR A 320 -40.43 9.79 -8.97
CA THR A 320 -39.67 8.92 -8.07
C THR A 320 -38.58 9.74 -7.43
N ASN A 321 -38.58 9.88 -6.11
CA ASN A 321 -37.44 10.40 -5.33
C ASN A 321 -36.29 9.44 -5.49
N GLN A 322 -35.42 9.64 -6.48
CA GLN A 322 -34.16 8.94 -6.56
C GLN A 322 -33.26 9.48 -5.45
N ARG A 323 -32.98 8.64 -4.48
CA ARG A 323 -31.94 8.91 -3.50
C ARG A 323 -30.59 8.56 -4.12
N GLU A 324 -29.74 9.56 -4.27
CA GLU A 324 -28.36 9.38 -4.66
C GLU A 324 -27.52 9.15 -3.40
N THR A 325 -26.76 8.06 -3.36
CA THR A 325 -25.77 7.84 -2.31
C THR A 325 -24.46 8.51 -2.72
N VAL A 326 -23.99 9.44 -1.92
CA VAL A 326 -22.74 10.16 -2.11
C VAL A 326 -21.73 9.64 -1.09
N THR A 327 -20.58 9.19 -1.57
CA THR A 327 -19.44 8.80 -0.72
C THR A 327 -18.56 10.03 -0.48
N ASN A 328 -18.27 10.31 0.78
CA ASN A 328 -17.30 11.31 1.19
C ASN A 328 -16.03 10.62 1.70
N TYR A 329 -14.90 10.98 1.12
CA TYR A 329 -13.58 10.43 1.43
C TYR A 329 -12.87 11.36 2.40
N HIS A 330 -12.45 10.84 3.55
CA HIS A 330 -11.79 11.59 4.61
C HIS A 330 -10.32 11.19 4.71
N HIS A 331 -9.42 12.16 4.55
CA HIS A 331 -7.98 12.03 4.72
C HIS A 331 -7.52 13.00 5.80
N ASN A 332 -7.42 12.50 7.01
CA ASN A 332 -7.22 13.35 8.18
C ASN A 332 -5.78 13.23 8.75
N ASP A 333 -5.65 13.16 10.05
CA ASP A 333 -4.38 13.23 10.76
C ASP A 333 -3.32 12.25 10.22
N ILE A 334 -2.07 12.70 10.22
CA ILE A 334 -0.92 11.86 9.86
C ILE A 334 -0.18 11.49 11.15
N LEU A 335 0.04 10.20 11.38
CA LEU A 335 0.83 9.68 12.49
C LEU A 335 2.18 9.18 11.97
N ILE A 336 3.26 9.67 12.56
CA ILE A 336 4.63 9.26 12.25
C ILE A 336 5.19 8.55 13.47
N ILE A 337 5.72 7.34 13.28
CA ILE A 337 6.34 6.54 14.34
C ILE A 337 7.76 6.21 13.91
N ASN A 338 8.75 6.66 14.68
CA ASN A 338 10.14 6.33 14.43
C ASN A 338 10.60 5.20 15.35
N LEU A 339 11.10 4.13 14.74
CA LEU A 339 11.59 2.94 15.41
C LEU A 339 13.12 2.85 15.27
N ASN A 340 13.81 2.53 16.36
CA ASN A 340 15.23 2.28 16.31
C ASN A 340 15.56 0.87 15.75
N PRO A 341 16.84 0.52 15.53
CA PRO A 341 17.23 -0.78 14.99
C PRO A 341 16.83 -2.01 15.83
N ASN A 342 16.46 -1.78 17.10
CA ASN A 342 15.93 -2.81 17.97
C ASN A 342 14.40 -2.89 17.94
N GLY A 343 13.76 -2.14 17.04
CA GLY A 343 12.31 -2.12 16.87
C GLY A 343 11.55 -1.38 17.96
N LYS A 344 12.23 -0.64 18.87
CA LYS A 344 11.60 0.18 19.91
C LYS A 344 11.25 1.55 19.37
N ILE A 345 10.16 2.13 19.84
CA ILE A 345 9.75 3.51 19.50
C ILE A 345 10.77 4.47 20.11
N ASP A 346 11.39 5.31 19.27
CA ASP A 346 12.22 6.43 19.70
C ASP A 346 11.37 7.68 19.94
N TRP A 347 10.46 7.96 19.00
CA TRP A 347 9.50 9.05 19.08
C TRP A 347 8.29 8.82 18.19
N THR A 348 7.21 9.50 18.50
CA THR A 348 6.00 9.61 17.71
C THR A 348 5.68 11.06 17.44
N LYS A 349 5.07 11.35 16.31
CA LYS A 349 4.56 12.69 15.99
C LYS A 349 3.27 12.59 15.21
N LYS A 350 2.29 13.35 15.63
CA LYS A 350 1.02 13.49 14.94
C LYS A 350 0.93 14.86 14.28
N ILE A 351 0.53 14.90 13.03
CA ILE A 351 0.28 16.10 12.26
C ILE A 351 -1.22 16.21 12.08
N THR A 352 -1.79 17.23 12.69
CA THR A 352 -3.23 17.46 12.57
C THR A 352 -3.55 17.99 11.17
N LYS A 353 -4.35 17.24 10.44
CA LYS A 353 -4.82 17.54 9.10
C LYS A 353 -6.31 17.21 9.01
N LYS A 354 -7.04 17.92 8.17
CA LYS A 354 -8.46 17.65 7.94
C LYS A 354 -8.77 17.91 6.48
N GLN A 355 -9.15 16.87 5.77
CA GLN A 355 -9.52 16.93 4.36
C GLN A 355 -10.72 16.02 4.13
N SER A 356 -11.69 16.50 3.38
CA SER A 356 -12.79 15.68 2.88
C SER A 356 -13.15 16.06 1.46
N SER A 357 -13.53 15.07 0.67
CA SER A 357 -13.92 15.27 -0.72
C SER A 357 -14.93 14.20 -1.19
N ILE A 358 -15.72 14.57 -2.19
CA ILE A 358 -16.66 13.67 -2.85
C ILE A 358 -16.18 13.19 -4.23
N ASP A 359 -14.98 13.57 -4.63
CA ASP A 359 -14.38 13.30 -5.95
C ASP A 359 -13.45 12.09 -5.98
N GLY A 360 -13.50 11.22 -4.97
CA GLY A 360 -12.60 10.07 -4.85
C GLY A 360 -11.27 10.38 -4.16
N GLY A 361 -11.12 11.56 -3.56
CA GLY A 361 -9.92 11.91 -2.80
C GLY A 361 -8.68 12.23 -3.65
N TYR A 362 -8.82 12.47 -4.96
CA TYR A 362 -7.68 12.66 -5.89
C TYR A 362 -6.69 13.75 -5.50
N TYR A 363 -7.13 14.78 -4.79
CA TYR A 363 -6.30 15.89 -4.33
C TYR A 363 -6.09 15.90 -2.82
N SER A 364 -6.54 14.86 -2.16
CA SER A 364 -6.39 14.66 -0.71
C SER A 364 -5.14 13.83 -0.40
N SER A 365 -4.92 13.54 0.91
CA SER A 365 -3.76 12.82 1.39
C SER A 365 -2.45 13.65 1.28
N TYR A 366 -1.31 13.01 1.37
CA TYR A 366 0.01 13.65 1.38
C TYR A 366 1.00 12.89 0.49
N LYS A 367 2.13 13.54 0.18
CA LYS A 367 3.30 12.90 -0.43
C LYS A 367 4.53 13.15 0.41
N PRO A 368 5.23 12.10 0.88
CA PRO A 368 6.47 12.26 1.62
C PRO A 368 7.67 12.41 0.68
N ALA A 369 8.68 13.12 1.15
CA ALA A 369 9.98 13.18 0.53
C ALA A 369 11.07 13.25 1.61
N ILE A 370 12.18 12.56 1.41
CA ILE A 370 13.38 12.67 2.25
C ILE A 370 14.37 13.57 1.51
N ILE A 371 14.72 14.70 2.12
CA ILE A 371 15.67 15.66 1.57
C ILE A 371 16.66 16.03 2.68
N TYR A 372 17.95 15.75 2.52
CA TYR A 372 19.00 16.03 3.50
C TYR A 372 18.62 15.56 4.93
N ASP A 373 18.33 14.29 5.11
CA ASP A 373 17.98 13.65 6.39
C ASP A 373 16.73 14.20 7.09
N LYS A 374 15.92 14.97 6.36
CA LYS A 374 14.64 15.49 6.84
C LYS A 374 13.49 14.86 6.06
N LEU A 375 12.45 14.47 6.79
CA LEU A 375 11.19 14.03 6.22
C LEU A 375 10.30 15.24 5.98
N TYR A 376 9.91 15.45 4.72
CA TYR A 376 8.94 16.45 4.30
C TYR A 376 7.65 15.76 3.92
N LEU A 377 6.53 16.31 4.37
CA LEU A 377 5.20 15.87 3.98
C LEU A 377 4.52 17.01 3.23
N PHE A 378 4.17 16.77 1.98
CA PHE A 378 3.48 17.74 1.12
C PHE A 378 2.02 17.36 1.02
N TYR A 379 1.13 18.25 1.40
CA TYR A 379 -0.32 18.06 1.28
C TYR A 379 -1.03 19.37 1.00
N ASN A 380 -2.20 19.29 0.40
CA ASN A 380 -3.07 20.43 0.22
C ASN A 380 -3.71 20.77 1.56
N ASP A 381 -3.83 22.06 1.86
CA ASP A 381 -4.51 22.53 3.07
C ASP A 381 -5.29 23.81 2.77
N HIS A 382 -6.32 24.07 3.54
CA HIS A 382 -7.08 25.30 3.38
C HIS A 382 -6.25 26.51 3.86
N ALA A 383 -6.26 27.62 3.09
CA ALA A 383 -5.43 28.80 3.37
C ALA A 383 -5.62 29.35 4.79
N LYS A 384 -6.80 29.22 5.38
CA LYS A 384 -7.08 29.64 6.77
C LYS A 384 -6.31 28.82 7.82
N ASN A 385 -5.79 27.64 7.45
CA ASN A 385 -5.02 26.79 8.36
C ASN A 385 -3.53 27.13 8.39
N LEU A 386 -3.02 27.93 7.43
CA LEU A 386 -1.59 28.30 7.31
C LEU A 386 -1.00 28.96 8.56
N PHE A 387 -1.80 29.71 9.31
CA PHE A 387 -1.37 30.44 10.49
C PHE A 387 -1.88 29.83 11.80
N LYS A 388 -2.52 28.66 11.73
CA LYS A 388 -2.93 27.91 12.92
C LYS A 388 -1.79 27.02 13.35
N GLU A 389 -1.30 27.20 14.57
CA GLU A 389 -0.44 26.21 15.21
C GLU A 389 -1.17 24.86 15.28
N ASN A 390 -0.48 23.78 15.67
CA ASN A 390 -1.04 22.44 15.81
C ASN A 390 -2.20 22.41 16.83
N THR A 391 -3.30 23.00 16.44
CA THR A 391 -4.53 23.15 17.22
C THR A 391 -5.43 21.94 17.01
N ASP A 392 -6.43 21.80 17.87
CA ASP A 392 -7.43 20.76 17.79
C ASP A 392 -8.02 20.63 16.37
N LYS A 393 -8.24 19.42 15.94
CA LYS A 393 -8.80 19.07 14.62
C LYS A 393 -10.10 19.82 14.29
N LYS A 394 -10.95 20.09 15.31
CA LYS A 394 -12.20 20.85 15.17
C LYS A 394 -11.99 22.30 14.72
N ASP A 395 -10.82 22.89 14.99
CA ASP A 395 -10.50 24.27 14.65
C ASP A 395 -9.96 24.42 13.22
N ARG A 396 -9.70 23.30 12.53
CA ARG A 396 -9.26 23.30 11.14
C ARG A 396 -10.44 23.36 10.18
N THR A 397 -10.26 24.10 9.12
CA THR A 397 -11.19 24.21 7.98
C THR A 397 -10.83 23.15 6.96
N ASP A 398 -11.84 22.46 6.41
CA ASP A 398 -11.71 21.56 5.27
C ASP A 398 -11.39 22.31 3.99
#